data_d71ae6dddcd78f310f929f29f9c1f53e
#
_entry.id   d71ae6dddcd78f310f929f29f9c1f53e
#
_cell.length_a   1.000
_cell.length_b   1.000
_cell.length_c   1.000
_cell.angle_alpha   90.00
_cell.angle_beta   90.00
_cell.angle_gamma   90.00
#
_symmetry.space_group_name_H-M   'P 1'
#
loop_
_entity.id
_entity.type
_entity.pdbx_description
1 polymer ?
#
loop_
_entity_poly.entity_id
_entity_poly.type
_entity_poly.pdbx_seq_one_letter_code
_entity_poly.pdbx_strand_id
1 'polypeptide(L)'
;SGLGKLFAAQRLYDMLWLAGTEKSIGAEKVDDYAARKLIGWLQEQDDVALELKCDIEFIYLPILDEYSEVQPHALNTRLSNDPDYFCSLIELFYKKHSEEKHPIELSEGMRERLWAILLEYKVTPGVDWNGKFHENVFQSWMAFVKAWSLENDRYEVAMQTAGSGFAYAELNDEKLPPKVIMEELNKAGNEELRRGYDIGIVNQRGVHTIDPEGKPEFKLAADYEMKAGLAEKKGYSRYAELLRGIAEQYRREASRNIRIARREVEE
;
A
#
# COMPACT_ATOMS: atom_id res chain seq x y z
N SER A 1 4.16 -13.17 -34.94
CA SER A 1 5.05 -14.18 -34.34
C SER A 1 5.47 -13.70 -32.96
N GLY A 2 5.56 -14.60 -31.96
CA GLY A 2 5.94 -14.24 -30.57
C GLY A 2 7.28 -13.50 -30.49
N LEU A 3 8.26 -13.88 -31.31
CA LEU A 3 9.56 -13.19 -31.40
C LEU A 3 9.45 -11.68 -31.74
N GLY A 4 8.52 -11.29 -32.61
CA GLY A 4 8.31 -9.88 -32.94
C GLY A 4 7.73 -9.07 -31.81
N LYS A 5 6.86 -9.66 -30.99
CA LYS A 5 6.28 -9.01 -29.80
C LYS A 5 7.31 -8.84 -28.69
N LEU A 6 8.11 -9.88 -28.42
CA LEU A 6 9.18 -9.82 -27.43
C LEU A 6 10.24 -8.75 -27.79
N PHE A 7 10.63 -8.68 -29.08
CA PHE A 7 11.53 -7.63 -29.54
C PHE A 7 10.93 -6.23 -29.41
N ALA A 8 9.66 -6.06 -29.72
CA ALA A 8 8.96 -4.77 -29.56
C ALA A 8 8.85 -4.38 -28.08
N ALA A 9 8.53 -5.33 -27.20
CA ALA A 9 8.46 -5.11 -25.77
C ALA A 9 9.84 -4.71 -25.19
N GLN A 10 10.93 -5.38 -25.60
CA GLN A 10 12.27 -5.03 -25.17
C GLN A 10 12.67 -3.63 -25.66
N ARG A 11 12.38 -3.29 -26.91
CA ARG A 11 12.66 -1.94 -27.44
C ARG A 11 11.87 -0.86 -26.71
N LEU A 12 10.63 -1.16 -26.37
CA LEU A 12 9.79 -0.25 -25.61
C LEU A 12 10.35 -0.06 -24.19
N TYR A 13 10.75 -1.15 -23.54
CA TYR A 13 11.43 -1.11 -22.25
C TYR A 13 12.67 -0.22 -22.30
N ASP A 14 13.58 -0.47 -23.27
CA ASP A 14 14.81 0.31 -23.43
C ASP A 14 14.49 1.81 -23.59
N MET A 15 13.49 2.15 -24.41
CA MET A 15 13.07 3.52 -24.65
C MET A 15 12.48 4.18 -23.39
N LEU A 16 11.58 3.49 -22.69
CA LEU A 16 10.96 4.00 -21.46
C LEU A 16 11.99 4.12 -20.33
N TRP A 17 12.90 3.13 -20.21
CA TRP A 17 13.99 3.16 -19.24
C TRP A 17 14.90 4.37 -19.47
N LEU A 18 15.39 4.56 -20.68
CA LEU A 18 16.24 5.71 -21.02
C LEU A 18 15.54 7.04 -20.75
N ALA A 19 14.29 7.20 -21.21
CA ALA A 19 13.51 8.42 -20.99
C ALA A 19 13.25 8.72 -19.51
N GLY A 20 13.08 7.69 -18.67
CA GLY A 20 12.82 7.83 -17.24
C GLY A 20 14.06 7.99 -16.35
N THR A 21 15.21 7.47 -16.79
CA THR A 21 16.44 7.46 -15.97
C THR A 21 17.46 8.55 -16.35
N GLU A 22 17.54 8.94 -17.61
CA GLU A 22 18.44 9.99 -18.02
C GLU A 22 17.86 11.38 -17.76
N LYS A 23 18.62 12.24 -17.09
CA LYS A 23 18.51 13.70 -17.23
C LYS A 23 19.04 14.05 -18.61
N SER A 24 18.33 13.62 -19.66
CA SER A 24 18.82 13.80 -21.02
C SER A 24 18.75 15.27 -21.39
N ILE A 25 19.93 15.82 -21.61
CA ILE A 25 20.11 17.03 -22.38
C ILE A 25 19.63 16.68 -23.80
N GLY A 26 18.39 17.00 -24.13
CA GLY A 26 17.83 16.92 -25.47
C GLY A 26 17.00 15.68 -25.86
N ALA A 27 16.70 14.74 -24.98
CA ALA A 27 15.64 13.77 -25.27
C ALA A 27 14.28 14.42 -25.06
N GLU A 28 13.42 14.38 -26.05
CA GLU A 28 12.01 14.74 -25.88
C GLU A 28 11.45 13.91 -24.74
N LYS A 29 10.89 14.56 -23.71
CA LYS A 29 10.18 13.86 -22.65
C LYS A 29 9.07 13.05 -23.30
N VAL A 30 9.02 11.76 -23.03
CA VAL A 30 7.86 10.96 -23.39
C VAL A 30 6.67 11.61 -22.68
N ASP A 31 5.65 11.97 -23.45
CA ASP A 31 4.42 12.54 -22.90
C ASP A 31 3.78 11.56 -21.89
N ASP A 32 3.33 12.06 -20.76
CA ASP A 32 2.77 11.22 -19.67
C ASP A 32 1.61 10.34 -20.15
N TYR A 33 0.78 10.85 -21.05
CA TYR A 33 -0.31 10.07 -21.64
C TYR A 33 0.23 8.92 -22.51
N ALA A 34 1.23 9.21 -23.36
CA ALA A 34 1.87 8.20 -24.19
C ALA A 34 2.60 7.16 -23.32
N ALA A 35 3.29 7.57 -22.26
CA ALA A 35 3.94 6.67 -21.31
C ALA A 35 2.94 5.74 -20.65
N ARG A 36 1.82 6.24 -20.13
CA ARG A 36 0.74 5.41 -19.55
C ARG A 36 0.20 4.40 -20.53
N LYS A 37 -0.09 4.80 -21.78
CA LYS A 37 -0.60 3.86 -22.79
C LYS A 37 0.41 2.76 -23.13
N LEU A 38 1.70 3.10 -23.19
CA LEU A 38 2.77 2.13 -23.45
C LEU A 38 2.95 1.17 -22.26
N ILE A 39 2.87 1.66 -21.03
CA ILE A 39 2.93 0.84 -19.82
C ILE A 39 1.73 -0.12 -19.76
N GLY A 40 0.50 0.39 -19.98
CA GLY A 40 -0.69 -0.46 -20.06
C GLY A 40 -0.59 -1.57 -21.10
N TRP A 41 -0.10 -1.24 -22.30
CA TRP A 41 0.18 -2.26 -23.31
C TRP A 41 1.25 -3.26 -22.84
N LEU A 42 2.32 -2.80 -22.17
CA LEU A 42 3.38 -3.67 -21.66
C LEU A 42 2.86 -4.63 -20.59
N GLN A 43 1.94 -4.19 -19.73
CA GLN A 43 1.30 -5.03 -18.71
C GLN A 43 0.55 -6.23 -19.33
N GLU A 44 -0.07 -6.05 -20.50
CA GLU A 44 -0.82 -7.08 -21.22
C GLU A 44 0.06 -8.12 -21.93
N GLN A 45 1.39 -7.93 -21.97
CA GLN A 45 2.28 -8.87 -22.68
C GLN A 45 2.73 -10.01 -21.76
N ASP A 46 2.23 -11.22 -21.96
CA ASP A 46 2.59 -12.40 -21.18
C ASP A 46 4.06 -12.83 -21.37
N ASP A 47 4.65 -12.48 -22.53
CA ASP A 47 6.03 -12.82 -22.86
C ASP A 47 7.09 -11.92 -22.17
N VAL A 48 6.66 -10.88 -21.46
CA VAL A 48 7.54 -9.93 -20.76
C VAL A 48 7.63 -10.29 -19.30
N ALA A 49 8.87 -10.46 -18.80
CA ALA A 49 9.13 -10.80 -17.43
C ALA A 49 8.54 -9.75 -16.45
N LEU A 50 8.02 -10.20 -15.31
CA LEU A 50 7.41 -9.35 -14.29
C LEU A 50 8.39 -8.28 -13.80
N GLU A 51 9.66 -8.64 -13.63
CA GLU A 51 10.72 -7.74 -13.17
C GLU A 51 10.89 -6.53 -14.10
N LEU A 52 10.87 -6.76 -15.42
CA LEU A 52 10.99 -5.68 -16.40
C LEU A 52 9.78 -4.72 -16.35
N LYS A 53 8.58 -5.27 -16.16
CA LYS A 53 7.36 -4.47 -15.98
C LYS A 53 7.47 -3.64 -14.69
N CYS A 54 7.92 -4.25 -13.59
CA CYS A 54 8.11 -3.58 -12.30
C CYS A 54 9.09 -2.42 -12.40
N ASP A 55 10.24 -2.61 -13.07
CA ASP A 55 11.26 -1.58 -13.20
C ASP A 55 10.72 -0.36 -13.94
N ILE A 56 9.95 -0.56 -15.01
CA ILE A 56 9.29 0.53 -15.74
C ILE A 56 8.23 1.21 -14.88
N GLU A 57 7.36 0.46 -14.22
CA GLU A 57 6.33 1.03 -13.35
C GLU A 57 6.95 1.81 -12.19
N PHE A 58 8.05 1.33 -11.61
CA PHE A 58 8.78 2.04 -10.57
C PHE A 58 9.35 3.38 -11.06
N ILE A 59 9.92 3.42 -12.28
CA ILE A 59 10.47 4.64 -12.86
C ILE A 59 9.37 5.68 -13.12
N TYR A 60 8.23 5.21 -13.64
CA TYR A 60 7.09 6.06 -14.01
C TYR A 60 6.02 6.16 -12.92
N LEU A 61 6.29 5.71 -11.71
CA LEU A 61 5.35 5.72 -10.59
C LEU A 61 4.66 7.08 -10.36
N PRO A 62 5.35 8.23 -10.48
CA PRO A 62 4.71 9.54 -10.29
C PRO A 62 3.56 9.85 -11.25
N ILE A 63 3.45 9.15 -12.38
CA ILE A 63 2.34 9.30 -13.33
C ILE A 63 1.34 8.15 -13.30
N LEU A 64 1.57 7.13 -12.46
CA LEU A 64 0.68 5.97 -12.25
C LEU A 64 -0.07 6.12 -10.92
N ASP A 65 -0.63 7.30 -10.68
CA ASP A 65 -1.38 7.64 -9.48
C ASP A 65 -2.78 7.00 -9.47
N GLU A 66 -3.51 7.16 -8.38
CA GLU A 66 -4.85 6.59 -8.19
C GLU A 66 -5.90 7.10 -9.18
N TYR A 67 -5.64 8.22 -9.85
CA TYR A 67 -6.51 8.80 -10.88
C TYR A 67 -6.14 8.33 -12.29
N SER A 68 -5.04 7.63 -12.45
CA SER A 68 -4.58 7.08 -13.73
C SER A 68 -5.42 5.87 -14.14
N GLU A 69 -5.73 5.76 -15.45
CA GLU A 69 -6.34 4.55 -16.02
C GLU A 69 -5.42 3.33 -15.91
N VAL A 70 -4.10 3.55 -15.82
CA VAL A 70 -3.08 2.51 -15.71
C VAL A 70 -2.46 2.59 -14.32
N GLN A 71 -2.61 1.53 -13.55
CA GLN A 71 -2.07 1.38 -12.20
C GLN A 71 -0.75 0.60 -12.22
N PRO A 72 0.13 0.72 -11.22
CA PRO A 72 1.39 -0.01 -11.14
C PRO A 72 1.18 -1.48 -10.76
N HIS A 73 0.55 -2.24 -11.67
CA HIS A 73 0.03 -3.57 -11.42
C HIS A 73 1.13 -4.62 -11.22
N ALA A 74 2.20 -4.56 -12.03
CA ALA A 74 3.33 -5.45 -11.89
C ALA A 74 4.10 -5.21 -10.59
N LEU A 75 4.31 -3.94 -10.23
CA LEU A 75 4.93 -3.54 -8.98
C LEU A 75 4.13 -4.02 -7.77
N ASN A 76 2.81 -3.81 -7.78
CA ASN A 76 1.92 -4.26 -6.71
C ASN A 76 1.92 -5.79 -6.59
N THR A 77 1.88 -6.51 -7.73
CA THR A 77 1.96 -7.98 -7.73
C THR A 77 3.27 -8.48 -7.16
N ARG A 78 4.40 -7.85 -7.51
CA ARG A 78 5.70 -8.21 -6.97
C ARG A 78 5.77 -7.94 -5.47
N LEU A 79 5.35 -6.78 -5.01
CA LEU A 79 5.31 -6.45 -3.57
C LEU A 79 4.44 -7.42 -2.77
N SER A 80 3.34 -7.88 -3.34
CA SER A 80 2.43 -8.83 -2.72
C SER A 80 2.99 -10.25 -2.60
N ASN A 81 3.86 -10.69 -3.53
CA ASN A 81 4.28 -12.08 -3.64
C ASN A 81 5.77 -12.31 -3.42
N ASP A 82 6.60 -11.26 -3.45
CA ASP A 82 8.05 -11.29 -3.24
C ASP A 82 8.41 -10.52 -1.96
N PRO A 83 8.50 -11.22 -0.80
CA PRO A 83 8.81 -10.58 0.47
C PRO A 83 10.23 -10.02 0.53
N ASP A 84 11.17 -10.59 -0.23
CA ASP A 84 12.55 -10.09 -0.30
C ASP A 84 12.61 -8.74 -1.01
N TYR A 85 11.83 -8.58 -2.08
CA TYR A 85 11.69 -7.29 -2.76
C TYR A 85 11.08 -6.23 -1.84
N PHE A 86 10.03 -6.56 -1.09
CA PHE A 86 9.47 -5.65 -0.08
C PHE A 86 10.53 -5.24 0.97
N CYS A 87 11.24 -6.21 1.52
CA CYS A 87 12.30 -5.96 2.50
C CYS A 87 13.43 -5.09 1.95
N SER A 88 13.81 -5.27 0.68
CA SER A 88 14.84 -4.45 0.03
C SER A 88 14.41 -2.98 -0.09
N LEU A 89 13.12 -2.70 -0.36
CA LEU A 89 12.61 -1.32 -0.37
C LEU A 89 12.57 -0.72 1.04
N ILE A 90 12.20 -1.50 2.06
CA ILE A 90 12.28 -1.08 3.47
C ILE A 90 13.73 -0.74 3.83
N GLU A 91 14.69 -1.56 3.42
CA GLU A 91 16.12 -1.32 3.69
C GLU A 91 16.65 -0.06 3.01
N LEU A 92 16.23 0.18 1.78
CA LEU A 92 16.63 1.38 1.04
C LEU A 92 16.06 2.66 1.63
N PHE A 93 14.87 2.64 2.18
CA PHE A 93 14.16 3.84 2.62
C PHE A 93 14.33 4.14 4.11
N TYR A 94 14.33 3.12 4.97
CA TYR A 94 14.41 3.28 6.42
C TYR A 94 15.77 2.89 6.97
N LYS A 95 16.33 3.74 7.81
CA LYS A 95 17.51 3.39 8.63
C LYS A 95 17.17 2.28 9.63
N LYS A 96 18.19 1.60 10.17
CA LYS A 96 18.01 0.71 11.32
C LYS A 96 17.55 1.51 12.54
N HIS A 97 16.83 0.87 13.45
CA HIS A 97 16.40 1.51 14.70
C HIS A 97 17.60 2.00 15.53
N SER A 98 18.69 1.24 15.54
CA SER A 98 19.95 1.58 16.25
C SER A 98 20.83 2.62 15.55
N GLU A 99 20.54 3.00 14.30
CA GLU A 99 21.35 3.97 13.55
C GLU A 99 20.85 5.40 13.76
N GLU A 100 21.76 6.38 13.87
CA GLU A 100 21.40 7.79 13.92
C GLU A 100 20.99 8.34 12.55
N LYS A 101 21.70 7.91 11.50
CA LYS A 101 21.47 8.34 10.10
C LYS A 101 21.40 7.14 9.18
N HIS A 102 20.65 7.29 8.08
CA HIS A 102 20.61 6.30 7.03
C HIS A 102 21.98 6.24 6.32
N PRO A 103 22.56 5.04 6.13
CA PRO A 103 23.88 4.90 5.49
C PRO A 103 23.87 5.22 3.99
N ILE A 104 22.70 5.11 3.35
CA ILE A 104 22.53 5.33 1.91
C ILE A 104 21.94 6.73 1.68
N GLU A 105 22.60 7.52 0.83
CA GLU A 105 22.08 8.80 0.36
C GLU A 105 21.27 8.56 -0.93
N LEU A 106 19.97 8.73 -0.82
CA LEU A 106 19.05 8.56 -1.96
C LEU A 106 18.93 9.85 -2.76
N SER A 107 18.86 9.73 -4.10
CA SER A 107 18.45 10.86 -4.94
C SER A 107 17.02 11.28 -4.61
N GLU A 108 16.66 12.54 -4.91
CA GLU A 108 15.32 13.07 -4.67
C GLU A 108 14.25 12.21 -5.33
N GLY A 109 14.38 11.90 -6.62
CA GLY A 109 13.40 11.08 -7.34
C GLY A 109 13.29 9.63 -6.81
N MET A 110 14.38 9.04 -6.28
CA MET A 110 14.31 7.73 -5.62
C MET A 110 13.55 7.83 -4.31
N ARG A 111 13.80 8.87 -3.53
CA ARG A 111 13.11 9.10 -2.26
C ARG A 111 11.62 9.31 -2.44
N GLU A 112 11.21 10.09 -3.43
CA GLU A 112 9.80 10.32 -3.77
C GLU A 112 9.08 9.01 -4.13
N ARG A 113 9.69 8.15 -4.96
CA ARG A 113 9.10 6.86 -5.35
C ARG A 113 8.97 5.91 -4.17
N LEU A 114 10.04 5.78 -3.36
CA LEU A 114 10.00 4.94 -2.16
C LEU A 114 8.98 5.47 -1.14
N TRP A 115 8.86 6.78 -1.01
CA TRP A 115 7.84 7.42 -0.18
C TRP A 115 6.43 7.05 -0.66
N ALA A 116 6.15 7.18 -1.95
CA ALA A 116 4.85 6.85 -2.53
C ALA A 116 4.49 5.36 -2.34
N ILE A 117 5.48 4.46 -2.47
CA ILE A 117 5.24 3.02 -2.27
C ILE A 117 5.03 2.67 -0.80
N LEU A 118 5.90 3.14 0.10
CA LEU A 118 5.98 2.61 1.46
C LEU A 118 5.10 3.36 2.46
N LEU A 119 4.93 4.68 2.32
CA LEU A 119 4.06 5.47 3.19
C LEU A 119 2.59 5.41 2.77
N GLU A 120 2.34 5.21 1.47
CA GLU A 120 1.00 4.98 0.94
C GLU A 120 0.78 3.50 0.59
N TYR A 121 1.43 2.59 1.32
CA TYR A 121 1.40 1.17 1.00
C TYR A 121 -0.02 0.60 1.01
N LYS A 122 -0.51 0.22 -0.18
CA LYS A 122 -1.88 -0.24 -0.42
C LYS A 122 -1.96 -1.72 -0.85
N VAL A 123 -0.83 -2.43 -0.77
CA VAL A 123 -0.72 -3.79 -1.30
C VAL A 123 -0.97 -4.82 -0.21
N THR A 124 -1.99 -5.66 -0.39
CA THR A 124 -2.22 -6.81 0.49
C THR A 124 -1.32 -7.97 0.08
N PRO A 125 -0.43 -8.47 0.97
CA PRO A 125 0.40 -9.64 0.67
C PRO A 125 -0.45 -10.86 0.32
N GLY A 126 0.05 -11.67 -0.63
CA GLY A 126 -0.62 -12.89 -1.06
C GLY A 126 -1.69 -12.70 -2.14
N VAL A 127 -1.86 -11.49 -2.67
CA VAL A 127 -2.74 -11.23 -3.82
C VAL A 127 -1.97 -11.42 -5.12
N ASP A 128 -2.49 -12.26 -6.03
CA ASP A 128 -1.87 -12.53 -7.32
C ASP A 128 -2.22 -11.47 -8.40
N TRP A 129 -1.67 -11.64 -9.59
CA TRP A 129 -1.93 -10.77 -10.74
C TRP A 129 -3.42 -10.59 -11.07
N ASN A 130 -4.27 -11.59 -10.80
CA ASN A 130 -5.70 -11.55 -11.06
C ASN A 130 -6.53 -11.01 -9.90
N GLY A 131 -5.87 -10.51 -8.85
CA GLY A 131 -6.53 -10.01 -7.64
C GLY A 131 -6.97 -11.11 -6.66
N LYS A 132 -6.60 -12.36 -6.91
CA LYS A 132 -6.99 -13.48 -6.04
C LYS A 132 -6.05 -13.59 -4.85
N PHE A 133 -6.62 -13.66 -3.65
CA PHE A 133 -5.88 -13.85 -2.41
C PHE A 133 -5.50 -15.32 -2.19
N HIS A 134 -4.23 -15.57 -1.83
CA HIS A 134 -3.66 -16.89 -1.55
C HIS A 134 -3.11 -16.93 -0.12
N GLU A 135 -3.82 -17.61 0.77
CA GLU A 135 -3.51 -17.70 2.19
C GLU A 135 -2.11 -18.22 2.48
N ASN A 136 -1.68 -19.27 1.78
CA ASN A 136 -0.34 -19.85 1.94
C ASN A 136 0.79 -18.88 1.54
N VAL A 137 0.58 -18.08 0.50
CA VAL A 137 1.53 -17.05 0.06
C VAL A 137 1.61 -15.95 1.12
N PHE A 138 0.46 -15.48 1.61
CA PHE A 138 0.38 -14.52 2.70
C PHE A 138 1.14 -14.98 3.95
N GLN A 139 0.90 -16.22 4.39
CA GLN A 139 1.56 -16.77 5.58
C GLN A 139 3.09 -16.86 5.40
N SER A 140 3.55 -17.32 4.24
CA SER A 140 4.98 -17.41 3.93
C SER A 140 5.62 -16.02 3.86
N TRP A 141 4.94 -15.07 3.22
CA TRP A 141 5.37 -13.68 3.11
C TRP A 141 5.51 -13.04 4.50
N MET A 142 4.51 -13.19 5.35
CA MET A 142 4.53 -12.67 6.73
C MET A 142 5.65 -13.28 7.58
N ALA A 143 5.84 -14.59 7.48
CA ALA A 143 6.91 -15.28 8.21
C ALA A 143 8.29 -14.75 7.80
N PHE A 144 8.52 -14.56 6.49
CA PHE A 144 9.77 -14.04 5.95
C PHE A 144 10.03 -12.61 6.41
N VAL A 145 9.07 -11.70 6.18
CA VAL A 145 9.23 -10.27 6.52
C VAL A 145 9.43 -10.08 8.02
N LYS A 146 8.72 -10.84 8.85
CA LYS A 146 8.90 -10.78 10.31
C LYS A 146 10.29 -11.23 10.74
N ALA A 147 10.79 -12.35 10.22
CA ALA A 147 12.12 -12.84 10.52
C ALA A 147 13.20 -11.85 10.07
N TRP A 148 13.13 -11.43 8.79
CA TRP A 148 14.09 -10.50 8.21
C TRP A 148 14.11 -9.16 8.98
N SER A 149 12.95 -8.61 9.32
CA SER A 149 12.86 -7.31 10.00
C SER A 149 13.44 -7.31 11.41
N LEU A 150 13.31 -8.43 12.14
CA LEU A 150 13.95 -8.63 13.44
C LEU A 150 15.49 -8.73 13.31
N GLU A 151 15.99 -9.50 12.33
CA GLU A 151 17.41 -9.67 12.09
C GLU A 151 18.09 -8.37 11.62
N ASN A 152 17.34 -7.52 10.90
CA ASN A 152 17.86 -6.30 10.30
C ASN A 152 17.52 -5.02 11.08
N ASP A 153 17.00 -5.13 12.30
CA ASP A 153 16.68 -4.00 13.19
C ASP A 153 15.73 -2.97 12.55
N ARG A 154 14.70 -3.46 11.84
CA ARG A 154 13.67 -2.67 11.12
C ARG A 154 12.25 -3.17 11.39
N TYR A 155 12.04 -3.85 12.52
CA TYR A 155 10.78 -4.51 12.84
C TYR A 155 9.60 -3.54 12.84
N GLU A 156 9.72 -2.41 13.51
CA GLU A 156 8.64 -1.42 13.64
C GLU A 156 8.14 -0.95 12.28
N VAL A 157 9.04 -0.41 11.46
CA VAL A 157 8.67 0.15 10.15
C VAL A 157 8.17 -0.90 9.17
N ALA A 158 8.75 -2.10 9.16
CA ALA A 158 8.33 -3.18 8.28
C ALA A 158 6.93 -3.69 8.65
N MET A 159 6.64 -3.85 9.95
CA MET A 159 5.34 -4.29 10.43
C MET A 159 4.26 -3.21 10.23
N GLN A 160 4.56 -1.95 10.48
CA GLN A 160 3.61 -0.87 10.22
C GLN A 160 3.28 -0.75 8.73
N THR A 161 4.28 -0.81 7.85
CA THR A 161 4.06 -0.79 6.40
C THR A 161 3.21 -1.99 5.95
N ALA A 162 3.56 -3.21 6.38
CA ALA A 162 2.76 -4.41 6.07
C ALA A 162 1.32 -4.29 6.57
N GLY A 163 1.14 -3.81 7.80
CA GLY A 163 -0.17 -3.59 8.41
C GLY A 163 -1.04 -2.61 7.64
N SER A 164 -0.45 -1.54 7.09
CA SER A 164 -1.17 -0.61 6.22
C SER A 164 -1.77 -1.31 5.00
N GLY A 165 -1.01 -2.20 4.36
CA GLY A 165 -1.49 -3.00 3.24
C GLY A 165 -2.67 -3.93 3.58
N PHE A 166 -2.76 -4.41 4.83
CA PHE A 166 -3.88 -5.27 5.26
C PHE A 166 -5.23 -4.57 5.27
N ALA A 167 -5.25 -3.25 5.41
CA ALA A 167 -6.47 -2.46 5.32
C ALA A 167 -7.12 -2.55 3.93
N TYR A 168 -6.34 -2.84 2.89
CA TYR A 168 -6.79 -2.95 1.51
C TYR A 168 -7.19 -4.37 1.10
N ALA A 169 -7.18 -5.32 2.03
CA ALA A 169 -7.64 -6.68 1.77
C ALA A 169 -9.12 -6.70 1.36
N GLU A 170 -9.46 -7.54 0.37
CA GLU A 170 -10.85 -7.77 -0.01
C GLU A 170 -11.64 -8.31 1.20
N LEU A 171 -12.77 -7.67 1.47
CA LEU A 171 -13.62 -8.03 2.60
C LEU A 171 -14.65 -9.09 2.19
N ASN A 172 -14.93 -10.03 3.10
CA ASN A 172 -15.98 -11.02 2.93
C ASN A 172 -17.39 -10.40 3.10
N ASP A 173 -18.44 -11.22 3.00
CA ASP A 173 -19.85 -10.81 3.13
C ASP A 173 -20.14 -10.15 4.50
N GLU A 174 -19.39 -10.49 5.55
CA GLU A 174 -19.50 -9.87 6.88
C GLU A 174 -18.68 -8.57 7.00
N LYS A 175 -18.08 -8.10 5.90
CA LYS A 175 -17.19 -6.93 5.83
C LYS A 175 -15.94 -7.06 6.72
N LEU A 176 -15.46 -8.28 6.91
CA LEU A 176 -14.22 -8.59 7.61
C LEU A 176 -13.15 -9.05 6.60
N PRO A 177 -11.86 -8.81 6.86
CA PRO A 177 -10.78 -9.29 6.02
C PRO A 177 -10.64 -10.82 6.12
N PRO A 178 -9.83 -11.45 5.25
CA PRO A 178 -9.51 -12.86 5.33
C PRO A 178 -9.11 -13.32 6.73
N LYS A 179 -9.49 -14.55 7.10
CA LYS A 179 -9.28 -15.13 8.44
C LYS A 179 -7.83 -15.00 8.90
N VAL A 180 -6.86 -15.32 8.04
CA VAL A 180 -5.44 -15.27 8.39
C VAL A 180 -4.94 -13.85 8.69
N ILE A 181 -5.52 -12.81 8.07
CA ILE A 181 -5.23 -11.42 8.39
C ILE A 181 -5.75 -11.08 9.79
N MET A 182 -6.98 -11.49 10.11
CA MET A 182 -7.53 -11.31 11.47
C MET A 182 -6.69 -12.05 12.52
N GLU A 183 -6.21 -13.25 12.21
CA GLU A 183 -5.31 -14.02 13.09
C GLU A 183 -3.99 -13.28 13.34
N GLU A 184 -3.37 -12.72 12.28
CA GLU A 184 -2.14 -11.91 12.45
C GLU A 184 -2.39 -10.66 13.29
N LEU A 185 -3.45 -9.91 13.02
CA LEU A 185 -3.82 -8.72 13.80
C LEU A 185 -4.18 -9.05 15.25
N ASN A 186 -4.64 -10.27 15.53
CA ASN A 186 -5.02 -10.70 16.88
C ASN A 186 -3.84 -11.19 17.74
N LYS A 187 -2.66 -11.48 17.18
CA LYS A 187 -1.48 -11.94 17.93
C LYS A 187 -0.99 -10.88 18.91
N ALA A 188 -0.61 -11.30 20.13
CA ALA A 188 -0.17 -10.40 21.19
C ALA A 188 1.02 -9.51 20.79
N GLY A 189 2.03 -10.09 20.11
CA GLY A 189 3.25 -9.38 19.74
C GLY A 189 3.17 -8.60 18.43
N ASN A 190 1.99 -8.33 17.87
CA ASN A 190 1.79 -7.67 16.59
C ASN A 190 1.20 -6.25 16.75
N GLU A 191 1.65 -5.50 17.77
CA GLU A 191 1.19 -4.12 18.01
C GLU A 191 1.50 -3.22 16.81
N GLU A 192 2.71 -3.31 16.26
CA GLU A 192 3.12 -2.47 15.13
C GLU A 192 2.32 -2.78 13.85
N LEU A 193 1.96 -4.04 13.64
CA LEU A 193 1.07 -4.44 12.55
C LEU A 193 -0.33 -3.81 12.70
N ARG A 194 -0.85 -3.76 13.94
CA ARG A 194 -2.13 -3.10 14.24
C ARG A 194 -2.08 -1.59 14.05
N ARG A 195 -0.97 -0.94 14.42
CA ARG A 195 -0.75 0.50 14.14
C ARG A 195 -0.76 0.77 12.64
N GLY A 196 -0.05 -0.06 11.87
CA GLY A 196 -0.07 0.03 10.42
C GLY A 196 -1.46 -0.13 9.83
N TYR A 197 -2.24 -1.10 10.31
CA TYR A 197 -3.63 -1.30 9.88
C TYR A 197 -4.50 -0.07 10.14
N ASP A 198 -4.39 0.55 11.31
CA ASP A 198 -5.09 1.79 11.66
C ASP A 198 -4.73 2.94 10.69
N ILE A 199 -3.43 3.11 10.41
CA ILE A 199 -2.94 4.07 9.41
C ILE A 199 -3.54 3.78 8.02
N GLY A 200 -3.54 2.51 7.58
CA GLY A 200 -4.12 2.10 6.31
C GLY A 200 -5.61 2.42 6.20
N ILE A 201 -6.38 2.20 7.27
CA ILE A 201 -7.81 2.57 7.32
C ILE A 201 -8.01 4.08 7.18
N VAL A 202 -7.19 4.89 7.84
CA VAL A 202 -7.24 6.35 7.71
C VAL A 202 -6.92 6.77 6.27
N ASN A 203 -5.89 6.19 5.68
CA ASN A 203 -5.46 6.50 4.31
C ASN A 203 -6.51 6.10 3.26
N GLN A 204 -7.24 4.99 3.47
CA GLN A 204 -8.33 4.58 2.56
C GLN A 204 -9.44 5.62 2.44
N ARG A 205 -9.67 6.42 3.48
CA ARG A 205 -10.71 7.44 3.46
C ARG A 205 -10.38 8.58 2.49
N GLY A 206 -9.11 8.85 2.26
CA GLY A 206 -8.65 9.92 1.38
C GLY A 206 -9.16 11.31 1.78
N VAL A 207 -9.14 12.23 0.81
CA VAL A 207 -9.67 13.58 0.97
C VAL A 207 -11.19 13.55 0.88
N HIS A 208 -11.88 14.13 1.87
CA HIS A 208 -13.33 14.14 1.94
C HIS A 208 -13.85 15.51 2.42
N THR A 209 -15.09 15.80 2.05
CA THR A 209 -15.77 17.02 2.51
C THR A 209 -16.20 16.87 3.96
N ILE A 210 -15.96 17.90 4.76
CA ILE A 210 -16.39 17.95 6.16
C ILE A 210 -17.90 18.15 6.22
N ASP A 211 -18.61 17.23 6.87
CA ASP A 211 -20.04 17.36 7.14
C ASP A 211 -20.23 18.09 8.49
N PRO A 212 -20.98 19.22 8.51
CA PRO A 212 -21.18 20.00 9.74
C PRO A 212 -21.99 19.26 10.82
N GLU A 213 -22.69 18.21 10.47
CA GLU A 213 -23.43 17.34 11.40
C GLU A 213 -22.65 16.06 11.77
N GLY A 214 -21.49 15.81 11.13
CA GLY A 214 -20.64 14.65 11.39
C GLY A 214 -21.27 13.30 11.02
N LYS A 215 -22.30 13.30 10.17
CA LYS A 215 -23.07 12.08 9.81
C LYS A 215 -22.22 10.98 9.19
N PRO A 216 -21.31 11.27 8.22
CA PRO A 216 -20.44 10.24 7.64
C PRO A 216 -19.55 9.58 8.68
N GLU A 217 -18.96 10.35 9.58
CA GLU A 217 -18.07 9.87 10.64
C GLU A 217 -18.83 9.00 11.65
N PHE A 218 -20.02 9.41 12.08
CA PHE A 218 -20.85 8.58 12.96
C PHE A 218 -21.27 7.28 12.30
N LYS A 219 -21.54 7.28 10.99
CA LYS A 219 -21.84 6.05 10.24
C LYS A 219 -20.62 5.12 10.20
N LEU A 220 -19.44 5.65 9.91
CA LEU A 220 -18.19 4.86 9.94
C LEU A 220 -17.94 4.30 11.34
N ALA A 221 -18.11 5.10 12.38
CA ALA A 221 -17.99 4.64 13.76
C ALA A 221 -18.92 3.47 14.08
N ALA A 222 -20.19 3.55 13.64
CA ALA A 222 -21.15 2.46 13.84
C ALA A 222 -20.77 1.18 13.05
N ASP A 223 -20.27 1.33 11.81
CA ASP A 223 -19.81 0.21 10.99
C ASP A 223 -18.60 -0.49 11.63
N TYR A 224 -17.63 0.25 12.16
CA TYR A 224 -16.46 -0.33 12.85
C TYR A 224 -16.83 -0.97 14.19
N GLU A 225 -17.79 -0.41 14.93
CA GLU A 225 -18.31 -1.04 16.15
C GLU A 225 -18.99 -2.38 15.86
N MET A 226 -19.78 -2.43 14.76
CA MET A 226 -20.40 -3.69 14.31
C MET A 226 -19.34 -4.73 13.93
N LYS A 227 -18.34 -4.35 13.15
CA LYS A 227 -17.19 -5.22 12.77
C LYS A 227 -16.45 -5.73 14.02
N ALA A 228 -16.24 -4.86 15.02
CA ALA A 228 -15.61 -5.23 16.28
C ALA A 228 -16.41 -6.31 17.02
N GLY A 229 -17.74 -6.15 17.10
CA GLY A 229 -18.61 -7.16 17.70
C GLY A 229 -18.58 -8.51 16.97
N LEU A 230 -18.47 -8.51 15.64
CA LEU A 230 -18.32 -9.73 14.85
C LEU A 230 -16.96 -10.39 15.07
N ALA A 231 -15.87 -9.60 15.09
CA ALA A 231 -14.53 -10.09 15.35
C ALA A 231 -14.41 -10.72 16.75
N GLU A 232 -15.00 -10.10 17.76
CA GLU A 232 -15.01 -10.59 19.12
C GLU A 232 -15.77 -11.93 19.26
N LYS A 233 -16.93 -12.05 18.62
CA LYS A 233 -17.70 -13.32 18.58
C LYS A 233 -16.90 -14.47 17.92
N LYS A 234 -15.99 -14.14 17.01
CA LYS A 234 -15.06 -15.09 16.37
C LYS A 234 -13.81 -15.38 17.21
N GLY A 235 -13.63 -14.74 18.37
CA GLY A 235 -12.49 -14.94 19.27
C GLY A 235 -11.29 -14.02 18.99
N TYR A 236 -11.42 -13.02 18.13
CA TYR A 236 -10.35 -12.08 17.78
C TYR A 236 -10.40 -10.81 18.64
N SER A 237 -10.18 -10.95 19.96
CA SER A 237 -10.37 -9.87 20.94
C SER A 237 -9.49 -8.65 20.70
N ARG A 238 -8.18 -8.83 20.36
CA ARG A 238 -7.26 -7.72 20.10
C ARG A 238 -7.58 -7.00 18.79
N TYR A 239 -8.01 -7.74 17.78
CA TYR A 239 -8.49 -7.14 16.54
C TYR A 239 -9.82 -6.38 16.76
N ALA A 240 -10.72 -6.92 17.58
CA ALA A 240 -11.94 -6.21 17.96
C ALA A 240 -11.64 -4.91 18.75
N GLU A 241 -10.66 -4.91 19.63
CA GLU A 241 -10.20 -3.71 20.34
C GLU A 241 -9.65 -2.65 19.39
N LEU A 242 -8.84 -3.03 18.41
CA LEU A 242 -8.37 -2.15 17.34
C LEU A 242 -9.54 -1.51 16.60
N LEU A 243 -10.53 -2.29 16.17
CA LEU A 243 -11.70 -1.77 15.45
C LEU A 243 -12.54 -0.81 16.31
N ARG A 244 -12.65 -1.05 17.62
CA ARG A 244 -13.28 -0.09 18.56
C ARG A 244 -12.48 1.20 18.68
N GLY A 245 -11.15 1.11 18.69
CA GLY A 245 -10.26 2.28 18.64
C GLY A 245 -10.52 3.15 17.42
N ILE A 246 -10.64 2.54 16.24
CA ILE A 246 -10.99 3.20 14.98
C ILE A 246 -12.39 3.83 15.07
N ALA A 247 -13.38 3.12 15.60
CA ALA A 247 -14.73 3.65 15.79
C ALA A 247 -14.73 4.91 16.69
N GLU A 248 -13.94 4.89 17.75
CA GLU A 248 -13.80 6.03 18.66
C GLU A 248 -13.08 7.22 18.00
N GLN A 249 -12.09 6.99 17.14
CA GLN A 249 -11.45 8.07 16.35
C GLN A 249 -12.48 8.78 15.48
N TYR A 250 -13.34 8.04 14.76
CA TYR A 250 -14.41 8.63 13.95
C TYR A 250 -15.45 9.39 14.78
N ARG A 251 -15.82 8.92 15.98
CA ARG A 251 -16.69 9.67 16.89
C ARG A 251 -16.10 11.01 17.34
N ARG A 252 -14.78 11.02 17.62
CA ARG A 252 -14.06 12.25 17.98
C ARG A 252 -14.00 13.21 16.80
N GLU A 253 -13.77 12.70 15.60
CA GLU A 253 -13.75 13.50 14.38
C GLU A 253 -15.12 14.13 14.11
N ALA A 254 -16.22 13.38 14.18
CA ALA A 254 -17.58 13.88 14.07
C ALA A 254 -17.86 15.03 15.06
N SER A 255 -17.50 14.79 16.32
CA SER A 255 -17.68 15.78 17.40
C SER A 255 -16.87 17.05 17.16
N ARG A 256 -15.65 16.92 16.60
CA ARG A 256 -14.81 18.05 16.21
C ARG A 256 -15.43 18.85 15.06
N ASN A 257 -15.93 18.17 14.03
CA ASN A 257 -16.55 18.78 12.86
C ASN A 257 -17.79 19.61 13.26
N ILE A 258 -18.67 19.04 14.09
CA ILE A 258 -19.85 19.74 14.64
C ILE A 258 -19.43 20.99 15.42
N ARG A 259 -18.39 20.91 16.24
CA ARG A 259 -17.93 22.06 17.03
C ARG A 259 -17.35 23.17 16.16
N ILE A 260 -16.63 22.83 15.09
CA ILE A 260 -16.10 23.81 14.14
C ILE A 260 -17.24 24.51 13.42
N ALA A 261 -18.19 23.75 12.86
CA ALA A 261 -19.35 24.30 12.14
C ALA A 261 -20.19 25.24 13.00
N ARG A 262 -20.38 24.95 14.29
CA ARG A 262 -21.11 25.84 15.21
C ARG A 262 -20.40 27.18 15.43
N ARG A 263 -19.07 27.19 15.49
CA ARG A 263 -18.31 28.44 15.66
C ARG A 263 -18.38 29.34 14.45
N GLU A 264 -18.35 28.76 13.24
CA GLU A 264 -18.46 29.51 11.97
C GLU A 264 -19.84 30.16 11.78
N VAL A 265 -20.87 29.69 12.47
CA VAL A 265 -22.22 30.28 12.42
C VAL A 265 -22.40 31.40 13.46
N GLU A 266 -21.56 31.41 14.52
CA GLU A 266 -21.62 32.41 15.61
C GLU A 266 -20.76 33.66 15.32
N GLU A 267 -19.84 33.60 14.32
CA GLU A 267 -19.05 34.73 13.79
C GLU A 267 -19.74 35.43 12.62
#